data_2f3b83cda6ebab25b9549fa2f1159aa2
#
_entry.id   2f3b83cda6ebab25b9549fa2f1159aa2
#
_cell.length_a   1.000
_cell.length_b   1.000
_cell.length_c   1.000
_cell.angle_alpha   90.00
_cell.angle_beta   90.00
_cell.angle_gamma   90.00
#
_symmetry.space_group_name_H-M   'P 1'
#
loop_
_entity.id
_entity.type
_entity.pdbx_description
1 polymer ?
#
loop_
_entity_poly.entity_id
_entity_poly.type
_entity_poly.pdbx_seq_one_letter_code
_entity_poly.pdbx_strand_id
1 'polypeptide(L)'
;MKILLGGVPLGCDNIGDEAIIACVVKLLRDMFPAAELTVCTREREKTARLLGVKTVPLYGFPPEPDWRGFAEEVRRHDVYCWFGATGLSDYPECALHLLDGARRAGVKSIVWGVGMNSQLNPVFYRVRGKRRKLLDLLSLLSFHLADWASLYESLLCRRTRRHIRRSLSSCALVVLRDEESVREVERCGFTRAVTGADTAIGLRSAAPPLPPAPGAKRIGFCISAQNAVRDLEGIRHLWDSLLERSDLRVVLIPMNPKTDRELMRGLAAKCAHPERIECLESDLPSAVQACAGQCRLVVSSRLHLLILAANAGVPGLGIERGSKIANWLKAFRRTPSGKVEDCDFEALRRQILEIADAPSEPLRTEIGKVMKQMHGRLDATSELLRRCLADAE
;
A
#
# COMPACT_ATOMS: atom_id res chain seq x y z
N MET A 1 8.80 17.06 -22.11
CA MET A 1 7.64 16.85 -21.20
C MET A 1 8.11 16.88 -19.75
N LYS A 2 7.40 17.64 -18.87
CA LYS A 2 7.65 17.73 -17.43
C LYS A 2 6.53 17.05 -16.65
N ILE A 3 6.85 16.07 -15.83
CA ILE A 3 5.87 15.27 -15.07
C ILE A 3 6.05 15.49 -13.57
N LEU A 4 5.00 15.96 -12.90
CA LEU A 4 4.95 16.02 -11.43
C LEU A 4 4.30 14.77 -10.87
N LEU A 5 5.03 14.02 -10.05
CA LEU A 5 4.59 12.80 -9.38
C LEU A 5 4.20 13.11 -7.93
N GLY A 6 2.96 12.82 -7.55
CA GLY A 6 2.45 13.15 -6.21
C GLY A 6 1.23 12.32 -5.79
N GLY A 7 0.44 12.84 -4.84
CA GLY A 7 -0.78 12.19 -4.34
C GLY A 7 -0.55 11.04 -3.34
N VAL A 8 0.71 10.79 -2.96
CA VAL A 8 1.11 9.76 -1.99
C VAL A 8 1.97 10.40 -0.92
N PRO A 9 1.85 10.03 0.37
CA PRO A 9 2.69 10.56 1.44
C PRO A 9 4.11 9.96 1.41
N LEU A 10 4.85 10.23 0.33
CA LEU A 10 6.20 9.73 0.10
C LEU A 10 7.21 10.37 1.06
N GLY A 11 8.25 9.63 1.43
CA GLY A 11 9.24 10.08 2.43
C GLY A 11 8.67 10.06 3.85
N CYS A 12 7.66 9.25 4.12
CA CYS A 12 7.03 9.08 5.43
C CYS A 12 7.27 7.68 6.01
N ASP A 13 8.45 7.14 5.77
CA ASP A 13 8.91 5.83 6.29
C ASP A 13 8.02 4.64 5.88
N ASN A 14 7.38 4.70 4.70
CA ASN A 14 6.60 3.59 4.16
C ASN A 14 7.33 2.96 2.96
N ILE A 15 8.01 1.83 3.19
CA ILE A 15 8.80 1.14 2.16
C ILE A 15 7.93 0.71 0.96
N GLY A 16 6.63 0.46 1.18
CA GLY A 16 5.70 0.14 0.09
C GLY A 16 5.52 1.30 -0.89
N ASP A 17 5.36 2.52 -0.39
CA ASP A 17 5.23 3.71 -1.24
C ASP A 17 6.56 4.02 -1.95
N GLU A 18 7.70 3.77 -1.28
CA GLU A 18 9.04 3.87 -1.90
C GLU A 18 9.24 2.82 -3.02
N ALA A 19 8.71 1.60 -2.85
CA ALA A 19 8.73 0.59 -3.91
C ALA A 19 7.92 1.02 -5.13
N ILE A 20 6.72 1.55 -4.91
CA ILE A 20 5.85 2.06 -5.97
C ILE A 20 6.55 3.15 -6.77
N ILE A 21 7.07 4.20 -6.10
CA ILE A 21 7.69 5.32 -6.81
C ILE A 21 8.94 4.91 -7.58
N ALA A 22 9.76 4.01 -7.03
CA ALA A 22 10.93 3.50 -7.72
C ALA A 22 10.55 2.82 -9.05
N CYS A 23 9.47 2.03 -9.04
CA CYS A 23 8.95 1.38 -10.24
C CYS A 23 8.32 2.37 -11.23
N VAL A 24 7.56 3.36 -10.74
CA VAL A 24 6.95 4.40 -11.58
C VAL A 24 8.01 5.25 -12.27
N VAL A 25 9.04 5.70 -11.53
CA VAL A 25 10.15 6.48 -12.10
C VAL A 25 10.89 5.67 -13.18
N LYS A 26 11.16 4.39 -12.89
CA LYS A 26 11.80 3.50 -13.87
C LYS A 26 10.94 3.35 -15.12
N LEU A 27 9.64 3.06 -14.95
CA LEU A 27 8.70 2.87 -16.05
C LEU A 27 8.63 4.13 -16.94
N LEU A 28 8.51 5.32 -16.34
CA LEU A 28 8.45 6.57 -17.08
C LEU A 28 9.76 6.88 -17.82
N ARG A 29 10.90 6.57 -17.25
CA ARG A 29 12.20 6.73 -17.93
C ARG A 29 12.39 5.77 -19.08
N ASP A 30 11.94 4.52 -18.91
CA ASP A 30 12.01 3.53 -19.97
C ASP A 30 11.14 3.95 -21.18
N MET A 31 9.99 4.59 -20.92
CA MET A 31 9.07 5.07 -21.97
C MET A 31 9.44 6.43 -22.55
N PHE A 32 9.92 7.34 -21.71
CA PHE A 32 10.20 8.75 -22.05
C PHE A 32 11.55 9.18 -21.48
N PRO A 33 12.69 8.76 -22.08
CA PRO A 33 14.03 9.05 -21.55
C PRO A 33 14.34 10.55 -21.40
N ALA A 34 13.71 11.40 -22.23
CA ALA A 34 13.89 12.85 -22.20
C ALA A 34 12.93 13.58 -21.24
N ALA A 35 12.00 12.87 -20.58
CA ALA A 35 11.05 13.49 -19.66
C ALA A 35 11.76 13.94 -18.37
N GLU A 36 11.42 15.14 -17.93
CA GLU A 36 11.83 15.69 -16.65
C GLU A 36 10.84 15.22 -15.57
N LEU A 37 11.31 14.39 -14.63
CA LEU A 37 10.51 13.88 -13.54
C LEU A 37 10.77 14.67 -12.27
N THR A 38 9.70 15.16 -11.64
CA THR A 38 9.72 15.85 -10.35
C THR A 38 8.83 15.08 -9.36
N VAL A 39 9.32 14.80 -8.17
CA VAL A 39 8.63 13.98 -7.16
C VAL A 39 8.30 14.80 -5.93
N CYS A 40 7.03 14.79 -5.51
CA CYS A 40 6.60 15.35 -4.22
C CYS A 40 6.97 14.39 -3.09
N THR A 41 7.81 14.84 -2.16
CA THR A 41 8.29 13.99 -1.08
C THR A 41 8.68 14.80 0.17
N ARG A 42 8.60 14.17 1.34
CA ARG A 42 9.08 14.78 2.59
C ARG A 42 10.60 14.70 2.72
N GLU A 43 11.21 13.59 2.27
CA GLU A 43 12.66 13.37 2.32
C GLU A 43 13.33 13.68 0.97
N ARG A 44 13.38 14.98 0.63
CA ARG A 44 13.78 15.46 -0.69
C ARG A 44 15.16 14.97 -1.12
N GLU A 45 16.18 15.15 -0.29
CA GLU A 45 17.56 14.77 -0.62
C GLU A 45 17.72 13.24 -0.79
N LYS A 46 17.10 12.46 0.11
CA LYS A 46 17.12 11.01 0.03
C LYS A 46 16.45 10.51 -1.25
N THR A 47 15.25 11.03 -1.55
CA THR A 47 14.50 10.64 -2.76
C THR A 47 15.26 11.05 -4.02
N ALA A 48 15.83 12.27 -4.07
CA ALA A 48 16.61 12.75 -5.21
C ALA A 48 17.83 11.84 -5.44
N ARG A 49 18.56 11.50 -4.39
CA ARG A 49 19.74 10.62 -4.48
C ARG A 49 19.41 9.20 -4.93
N LEU A 50 18.32 8.62 -4.36
CA LEU A 50 17.94 7.23 -4.65
C LEU A 50 17.35 7.06 -6.05
N LEU A 51 16.55 8.03 -6.50
CA LEU A 51 15.81 7.94 -7.75
C LEU A 51 16.44 8.77 -8.89
N GLY A 52 17.37 9.67 -8.58
CA GLY A 52 17.99 10.57 -9.56
C GLY A 52 17.00 11.55 -10.20
N VAL A 53 15.97 11.99 -9.49
CA VAL A 53 14.89 12.88 -9.95
C VAL A 53 14.96 14.23 -9.27
N LYS A 54 14.30 15.25 -9.84
CA LYS A 54 14.00 16.48 -9.14
C LYS A 54 13.00 16.22 -8.02
N THR A 55 13.10 16.97 -6.92
CA THR A 55 12.20 16.81 -5.77
C THR A 55 11.66 18.15 -5.31
N VAL A 56 10.39 18.14 -4.90
CA VAL A 56 9.68 19.26 -4.30
C VAL A 56 9.05 18.84 -2.98
N PRO A 57 8.63 19.78 -2.12
CA PRO A 57 7.95 19.45 -0.87
C PRO A 57 6.76 18.52 -1.08
N LEU A 58 6.44 17.74 -0.04
CA LEU A 58 5.24 16.92 -0.01
C LEU A 58 4.02 17.82 0.18
N TYR A 59 3.28 18.05 -0.90
CA TYR A 59 2.05 18.84 -0.88
C TYR A 59 0.83 18.01 -0.50
N GLY A 60 -0.16 18.66 0.13
CA GLY A 60 -1.48 18.07 0.37
C GLY A 60 -1.59 17.16 1.59
N PHE A 61 -0.52 16.95 2.35
CA PHE A 61 -0.50 16.07 3.52
C PHE A 61 -0.11 16.79 4.81
N PRO A 62 -0.64 16.35 5.98
CA PRO A 62 -0.24 16.90 7.27
C PRO A 62 1.28 16.82 7.52
N PRO A 63 1.85 17.70 8.41
CA PRO A 63 1.15 18.71 9.20
C PRO A 63 0.73 19.97 8.41
N GLU A 64 1.41 20.30 7.33
CA GLU A 64 1.19 21.48 6.52
C GLU A 64 0.93 21.11 5.06
N PRO A 65 -0.33 21.05 4.64
CA PRO A 65 -0.66 20.57 3.29
C PRO A 65 -0.24 21.50 2.13
N ASP A 66 0.12 22.75 2.41
CA ASP A 66 0.61 23.76 1.44
C ASP A 66 -0.06 23.71 0.05
N TRP A 67 -1.34 24.00 0.03
CA TRP A 67 -2.14 24.05 -1.21
C TRP A 67 -1.70 25.14 -2.18
N ARG A 68 -1.16 26.25 -1.67
CA ARG A 68 -0.67 27.37 -2.47
C ARG A 68 0.61 27.00 -3.19
N GLY A 69 1.59 26.44 -2.48
CA GLY A 69 2.83 25.96 -3.07
C GLY A 69 2.57 24.89 -4.13
N PHE A 70 1.63 23.97 -3.89
CA PHE A 70 1.22 23.02 -4.91
C PHE A 70 0.64 23.70 -6.17
N ALA A 71 -0.23 24.70 -6.00
CA ALA A 71 -0.86 25.40 -7.13
C ALA A 71 0.17 26.19 -7.97
N GLU A 72 1.24 26.68 -7.35
CA GLU A 72 2.36 27.34 -8.04
C GLU A 72 3.25 26.30 -8.75
N GLU A 73 3.54 25.20 -8.10
CA GLU A 73 4.43 24.14 -8.62
C GLU A 73 3.80 23.38 -9.79
N VAL A 74 2.54 22.98 -9.66
CA VAL A 74 1.87 22.17 -10.70
C VAL A 74 1.80 22.89 -12.06
N ARG A 75 1.69 24.22 -12.08
CA ARG A 75 1.68 25.04 -13.31
C ARG A 75 3.00 25.00 -14.10
N ARG A 76 4.08 24.55 -13.50
CA ARG A 76 5.39 24.42 -14.14
C ARG A 76 5.57 23.09 -14.86
N HIS A 77 4.54 22.24 -14.82
CA HIS A 77 4.55 20.87 -15.33
C HIS A 77 3.44 20.68 -16.39
N ASP A 78 3.70 19.79 -17.34
CA ASP A 78 2.75 19.44 -18.39
C ASP A 78 1.73 18.40 -17.89
N VAL A 79 2.19 17.52 -16.98
CA VAL A 79 1.39 16.41 -16.45
C VAL A 79 1.53 16.33 -14.93
N TYR A 80 0.41 16.13 -14.23
CA TYR A 80 0.36 15.69 -12.85
C TYR A 80 -0.08 14.22 -12.80
N CYS A 81 0.75 13.37 -12.22
CA CYS A 81 0.45 11.96 -12.04
C CYS A 81 0.32 11.61 -10.55
N TRP A 82 -0.88 11.21 -10.15
CA TRP A 82 -1.10 10.56 -8.87
C TRP A 82 -0.82 9.06 -9.03
N PHE A 83 0.18 8.56 -8.32
CA PHE A 83 0.64 7.19 -8.42
C PHE A 83 0.42 6.40 -7.13
N GLY A 84 -0.14 5.19 -7.24
CA GLY A 84 -0.17 4.19 -6.19
C GLY A 84 -0.93 4.54 -4.90
N ALA A 85 -0.67 3.76 -3.86
CA ALA A 85 -1.29 3.76 -2.55
C ALA A 85 -2.83 3.55 -2.59
N THR A 86 -3.51 3.77 -1.45
CA THR A 86 -4.97 3.62 -1.29
C THR A 86 -5.65 4.96 -1.01
N GLY A 87 -5.13 6.01 -1.63
CA GLY A 87 -5.52 7.39 -1.34
C GLY A 87 -6.99 7.70 -1.56
N LEU A 88 -7.68 7.00 -2.49
CA LEU A 88 -9.11 7.18 -2.73
C LEU A 88 -9.99 6.84 -1.51
N SER A 89 -9.51 5.98 -0.61
CA SER A 89 -10.23 5.59 0.61
C SER A 89 -9.54 6.02 1.88
N ASP A 90 -8.20 5.98 1.94
CA ASP A 90 -7.45 6.21 3.17
C ASP A 90 -7.28 7.71 3.49
N TYR A 91 -7.12 8.56 2.45
CA TYR A 91 -6.97 10.02 2.56
C TYR A 91 -7.56 10.78 1.35
N PRO A 92 -8.85 10.56 1.05
CA PRO A 92 -9.46 11.08 -0.18
C PRO A 92 -9.39 12.62 -0.29
N GLU A 93 -9.51 13.35 0.82
CA GLU A 93 -9.46 14.81 0.80
C GLU A 93 -8.11 15.32 0.30
N CYS A 94 -6.99 14.74 0.76
CA CYS A 94 -5.67 15.17 0.33
C CYS A 94 -5.49 15.00 -1.17
N ALA A 95 -5.63 13.76 -1.66
CA ALA A 95 -5.32 13.43 -3.04
C ALA A 95 -6.31 14.05 -4.05
N LEU A 96 -7.61 14.11 -3.72
CA LEU A 96 -8.60 14.74 -4.60
C LEU A 96 -8.41 16.27 -4.71
N HIS A 97 -7.98 16.94 -3.63
CA HIS A 97 -7.65 18.37 -3.70
C HIS A 97 -6.44 18.65 -4.61
N LEU A 98 -5.43 17.74 -4.61
CA LEU A 98 -4.30 17.84 -5.54
C LEU A 98 -4.77 17.67 -7.00
N LEU A 99 -5.61 16.66 -7.29
CA LEU A 99 -6.21 16.49 -8.63
C LEU A 99 -7.02 17.71 -9.06
N ASP A 100 -7.86 18.25 -8.16
CA ASP A 100 -8.63 19.46 -8.42
C ASP A 100 -7.74 20.70 -8.62
N GLY A 101 -6.60 20.76 -7.94
CA GLY A 101 -5.59 21.79 -8.11
C GLY A 101 -4.96 21.74 -9.50
N ALA A 102 -4.52 20.55 -9.93
CA ALA A 102 -3.98 20.33 -11.27
C ALA A 102 -5.00 20.68 -12.37
N ARG A 103 -6.26 20.23 -12.20
CA ARG A 103 -7.36 20.58 -13.12
C ARG A 103 -7.58 22.08 -13.21
N ARG A 104 -7.60 22.80 -12.07
CA ARG A 104 -7.75 24.28 -12.07
C ARG A 104 -6.59 25.00 -12.76
N ALA A 105 -5.40 24.40 -12.70
CA ALA A 105 -4.21 24.90 -13.38
C ALA A 105 -4.18 24.55 -14.88
N GLY A 106 -5.14 23.78 -15.40
CA GLY A 106 -5.18 23.33 -16.79
C GLY A 106 -4.16 22.23 -17.10
N VAL A 107 -3.57 21.59 -16.07
CA VAL A 107 -2.54 20.55 -16.21
C VAL A 107 -3.20 19.19 -16.43
N LYS A 108 -2.71 18.43 -17.41
CA LYS A 108 -3.17 17.06 -17.69
C LYS A 108 -2.96 16.19 -16.45
N SER A 109 -4.01 15.52 -15.99
CA SER A 109 -3.95 14.70 -14.77
C SER A 109 -4.16 13.23 -15.08
N ILE A 110 -3.35 12.38 -14.43
CA ILE A 110 -3.38 10.92 -14.56
C ILE A 110 -3.44 10.30 -13.16
N VAL A 111 -4.22 9.23 -13.02
CA VAL A 111 -4.27 8.38 -11.83
C VAL A 111 -3.75 7.01 -12.22
N TRP A 112 -2.68 6.54 -11.56
CA TRP A 112 -1.95 5.35 -11.97
C TRP A 112 -1.71 4.40 -10.79
N GLY A 113 -2.22 3.16 -10.89
CA GLY A 113 -2.01 2.10 -9.88
C GLY A 113 -2.57 2.40 -8.49
N VAL A 114 -3.52 3.34 -8.41
CA VAL A 114 -4.14 3.74 -7.15
C VAL A 114 -5.17 2.72 -6.70
N GLY A 115 -5.21 2.41 -5.40
CA GLY A 115 -6.19 1.51 -4.79
C GLY A 115 -7.33 2.25 -4.08
N MET A 116 -8.45 1.56 -3.94
CA MET A 116 -9.57 1.99 -3.12
C MET A 116 -10.08 0.81 -2.27
N ASN A 117 -10.13 0.98 -0.95
CA ASN A 117 -10.76 0.01 -0.06
C ASN A 117 -12.28 0.08 -0.17
N SER A 118 -12.96 -1.01 0.16
CA SER A 118 -14.44 -1.07 0.18
C SER A 118 -15.08 -0.10 1.17
N GLN A 119 -14.34 0.31 2.19
CA GLN A 119 -14.78 1.32 3.16
C GLN A 119 -13.87 2.54 3.10
N LEU A 120 -14.49 3.71 3.10
CA LEU A 120 -13.77 4.98 3.30
C LEU A 120 -13.23 5.05 4.73
N ASN A 121 -12.09 5.69 4.92
CA ASN A 121 -11.52 5.89 6.26
C ASN A 121 -12.50 6.67 7.15
N PRO A 122 -12.93 6.09 8.29
CA PRO A 122 -13.92 6.71 9.18
C PRO A 122 -13.55 8.10 9.70
N VAL A 123 -12.26 8.45 9.69
CA VAL A 123 -11.80 9.78 10.11
C VAL A 123 -12.43 10.90 9.26
N PHE A 124 -12.75 10.64 8.00
CA PHE A 124 -13.29 11.64 7.06
C PHE A 124 -14.81 11.78 7.08
N TYR A 125 -15.54 10.81 7.61
CA TYR A 125 -17.02 10.88 7.61
C TYR A 125 -17.66 10.64 8.98
N ARG A 126 -16.97 9.99 9.93
CA ARG A 126 -17.53 9.83 11.28
C ARG A 126 -17.50 11.12 12.06
N VAL A 127 -18.66 11.47 12.61
CA VAL A 127 -18.82 12.65 13.44
C VAL A 127 -18.39 12.34 14.87
N ARG A 128 -17.58 13.23 15.47
CA ARG A 128 -17.03 13.08 16.80
C ARG A 128 -17.22 14.36 17.64
N GLY A 129 -17.03 14.25 18.95
CA GLY A 129 -17.02 15.38 19.87
C GLY A 129 -18.36 16.12 19.96
N LYS A 130 -18.31 17.46 20.03
CA LYS A 130 -19.52 18.30 20.23
C LYS A 130 -20.58 18.12 19.14
N ARG A 131 -20.16 17.94 17.88
CA ARG A 131 -21.10 17.70 16.76
C ARG A 131 -21.85 16.37 16.92
N ARG A 132 -21.18 15.32 17.37
CA ARG A 132 -21.83 14.03 17.64
C ARG A 132 -22.88 14.17 18.74
N LYS A 133 -22.54 14.82 19.85
CA LYS A 133 -23.48 15.08 20.97
C LYS A 133 -24.69 15.87 20.51
N LEU A 134 -24.53 16.88 19.64
CA LEU A 134 -25.65 17.64 19.10
C LEU A 134 -26.57 16.77 18.22
N LEU A 135 -26.03 15.92 17.39
CA LEU A 135 -26.84 15.03 16.55
C LEU A 135 -27.54 13.95 17.36
N ASP A 136 -26.90 13.43 18.41
CA ASP A 136 -27.51 12.49 19.36
C ASP A 136 -28.66 13.15 20.13
N LEU A 137 -28.49 14.43 20.52
CA LEU A 137 -29.58 15.22 21.14
C LEU A 137 -30.76 15.43 20.16
N LEU A 138 -30.48 15.73 18.89
CA LEU A 138 -31.53 15.83 17.87
C LEU A 138 -32.24 14.50 17.66
N SER A 139 -31.51 13.37 17.70
CA SER A 139 -32.11 12.03 17.64
C SER A 139 -33.03 11.79 18.83
N LEU A 140 -32.64 12.20 20.03
CA LEU A 140 -33.46 12.11 21.23
C LEU A 140 -34.73 12.99 21.12
N LEU A 141 -34.59 14.26 20.73
CA LEU A 141 -35.67 15.20 20.55
C LEU A 141 -36.69 14.76 19.47
N SER A 142 -36.22 13.98 18.48
CA SER A 142 -37.10 13.37 17.48
C SER A 142 -37.67 12.00 17.93
N PHE A 143 -37.63 11.70 19.22
CA PHE A 143 -38.07 10.41 19.77
C PHE A 143 -37.44 9.20 19.08
N HIS A 144 -36.18 9.31 18.65
CA HIS A 144 -35.47 8.30 17.88
C HIS A 144 -36.12 7.89 16.55
N LEU A 145 -37.04 8.71 16.00
CA LEU A 145 -37.61 8.48 14.67
C LEU A 145 -36.57 8.57 13.57
N ALA A 146 -35.46 9.26 13.82
CA ALA A 146 -34.32 9.34 12.94
C ALA A 146 -32.99 9.30 13.72
N ASP A 147 -32.03 8.52 13.25
CA ASP A 147 -30.64 8.62 13.70
C ASP A 147 -29.94 9.71 12.88
N TRP A 148 -30.00 10.94 13.40
CA TRP A 148 -29.40 12.11 12.73
C TRP A 148 -27.89 12.00 12.54
N ALA A 149 -27.18 11.29 13.42
CA ALA A 149 -25.76 11.07 13.28
C ALA A 149 -25.47 10.16 12.09
N SER A 150 -26.13 9.03 11.97
CA SER A 150 -26.00 8.12 10.83
C SER A 150 -26.43 8.75 9.51
N LEU A 151 -27.50 9.56 9.51
CA LEU A 151 -27.94 10.30 8.32
C LEU A 151 -26.87 11.31 7.87
N TYR A 152 -26.31 12.07 8.80
CA TYR A 152 -25.28 13.06 8.49
C TYR A 152 -24.00 12.37 8.01
N GLU A 153 -23.54 11.29 8.65
CA GLU A 153 -22.39 10.49 8.21
C GLU A 153 -22.62 9.91 6.79
N SER A 154 -23.83 9.45 6.49
CA SER A 154 -24.20 9.01 5.14
C SER A 154 -24.14 10.13 4.12
N LEU A 155 -24.53 11.34 4.47
CA LEU A 155 -24.42 12.52 3.59
C LEU A 155 -22.93 12.87 3.34
N LEU A 156 -22.08 12.85 4.36
CA LEU A 156 -20.65 13.06 4.21
C LEU A 156 -20.02 12.01 3.29
N CYS A 157 -20.34 10.73 3.50
CA CYS A 157 -19.88 9.64 2.67
C CYS A 157 -20.33 9.83 1.19
N ARG A 158 -21.59 10.19 0.96
CA ARG A 158 -22.10 10.49 -0.38
C ARG A 158 -21.39 11.68 -1.01
N ARG A 159 -21.09 12.74 -0.23
CA ARG A 159 -20.32 13.91 -0.70
C ARG A 159 -18.92 13.50 -1.14
N THR A 160 -18.21 12.72 -0.34
CA THR A 160 -16.87 12.21 -0.69
C THR A 160 -16.93 11.36 -1.95
N ARG A 161 -17.90 10.45 -2.10
CA ARG A 161 -18.07 9.62 -3.30
C ARG A 161 -18.36 10.48 -4.55
N ARG A 162 -19.17 11.54 -4.44
CA ARG A 162 -19.39 12.50 -5.54
C ARG A 162 -18.11 13.26 -5.90
N HIS A 163 -17.30 13.62 -4.88
CA HIS A 163 -16.02 14.29 -5.11
C HIS A 163 -15.05 13.37 -5.86
N ILE A 164 -14.93 12.08 -5.44
CA ILE A 164 -14.15 11.07 -6.15
C ILE A 164 -14.56 11.02 -7.63
N ARG A 165 -15.87 10.83 -7.91
CA ARG A 165 -16.38 10.82 -9.29
C ARG A 165 -15.97 12.06 -10.07
N ARG A 166 -16.19 13.24 -9.51
CA ARG A 166 -15.91 14.52 -10.19
C ARG A 166 -14.43 14.68 -10.53
N SER A 167 -13.55 14.41 -9.54
CA SER A 167 -12.10 14.56 -9.73
C SER A 167 -11.57 13.54 -10.73
N LEU A 168 -11.99 12.26 -10.64
CA LEU A 168 -11.58 11.24 -11.60
C LEU A 168 -12.12 11.49 -13.00
N SER A 169 -13.31 12.11 -13.15
CA SER A 169 -13.88 12.44 -14.46
C SER A 169 -13.08 13.48 -15.23
N SER A 170 -12.25 14.26 -14.56
CA SER A 170 -11.35 15.25 -15.17
C SER A 170 -9.97 14.69 -15.55
N CYS A 171 -9.66 13.45 -15.16
CA CYS A 171 -8.38 12.83 -15.50
C CYS A 171 -8.39 12.28 -16.93
N ALA A 172 -7.25 12.43 -17.61
CA ALA A 172 -7.04 11.89 -18.95
C ALA A 172 -6.96 10.34 -18.95
N LEU A 173 -6.40 9.78 -17.87
CA LEU A 173 -6.33 8.33 -17.70
C LEU A 173 -6.50 7.98 -16.20
N VAL A 174 -7.27 6.94 -15.92
CA VAL A 174 -7.46 6.38 -14.58
C VAL A 174 -7.22 4.87 -14.64
N VAL A 175 -6.08 4.45 -14.13
CA VAL A 175 -5.71 3.03 -13.94
C VAL A 175 -5.69 2.74 -12.47
N LEU A 176 -6.50 1.78 -12.03
CA LEU A 176 -6.57 1.36 -10.63
C LEU A 176 -5.87 0.02 -10.43
N ARG A 177 -5.36 -0.18 -9.24
CA ARG A 177 -4.48 -1.29 -8.88
C ARG A 177 -5.13 -2.67 -9.04
N ASP A 178 -6.43 -2.77 -8.77
CA ASP A 178 -7.15 -4.04 -8.71
C ASP A 178 -8.63 -3.87 -9.09
N GLU A 179 -9.29 -4.99 -9.39
CA GLU A 179 -10.69 -5.03 -9.80
C GLU A 179 -11.64 -4.52 -8.70
N GLU A 180 -11.29 -4.69 -7.42
CA GLU A 180 -12.11 -4.19 -6.33
C GLU A 180 -12.09 -2.67 -6.28
N SER A 181 -10.93 -2.06 -6.50
CA SER A 181 -10.80 -0.60 -6.62
C SER A 181 -11.63 -0.05 -7.78
N VAL A 182 -11.67 -0.75 -8.91
CA VAL A 182 -12.54 -0.37 -10.06
C VAL A 182 -14.01 -0.45 -9.65
N ARG A 183 -14.46 -1.55 -9.04
CA ARG A 183 -15.85 -1.68 -8.57
C ARG A 183 -16.22 -0.59 -7.56
N GLU A 184 -15.29 -0.20 -6.67
CA GLU A 184 -15.57 0.85 -5.69
C GLU A 184 -15.71 2.25 -6.33
N VAL A 185 -14.91 2.58 -7.35
CA VAL A 185 -15.10 3.84 -8.06
C VAL A 185 -16.33 3.82 -8.98
N GLU A 186 -16.72 2.66 -9.51
CA GLU A 186 -17.99 2.47 -10.22
C GLU A 186 -19.19 2.73 -9.29
N ARG A 187 -19.14 2.27 -8.04
CA ARG A 187 -20.13 2.61 -7.00
C ARG A 187 -20.15 4.11 -6.66
N CYS A 188 -19.06 4.84 -6.94
CA CYS A 188 -19.04 6.30 -6.89
C CYS A 188 -19.65 6.95 -8.14
N GLY A 189 -19.97 6.17 -9.18
CA GLY A 189 -20.53 6.61 -10.46
C GLY A 189 -19.47 6.98 -11.50
N PHE A 190 -18.23 6.47 -11.39
CA PHE A 190 -17.17 6.64 -12.38
C PHE A 190 -16.87 5.29 -13.07
N THR A 191 -17.09 5.19 -14.39
CA THR A 191 -17.07 3.92 -15.16
C THR A 191 -15.94 3.79 -16.17
N ARG A 192 -15.03 4.80 -16.23
CA ARG A 192 -13.92 4.82 -17.19
C ARG A 192 -12.59 4.33 -16.60
N ALA A 193 -12.62 3.76 -15.39
CA ALA A 193 -11.42 3.20 -14.78
C ALA A 193 -10.99 1.91 -15.48
N VAL A 194 -9.68 1.73 -15.64
CA VAL A 194 -9.07 0.52 -16.17
C VAL A 194 -8.43 -0.26 -15.02
N THR A 195 -8.62 -1.57 -15.01
CA THR A 195 -7.93 -2.44 -14.05
C THR A 195 -6.49 -2.66 -14.49
N GLY A 196 -5.55 -2.23 -13.67
CA GLY A 196 -4.12 -2.46 -13.83
C GLY A 196 -3.57 -3.46 -12.81
N ALA A 197 -2.39 -3.14 -12.30
CA ALA A 197 -1.74 -3.85 -11.21
C ALA A 197 -1.02 -2.85 -10.28
N ASP A 198 -0.61 -3.34 -9.11
CA ASP A 198 0.28 -2.56 -8.23
C ASP A 198 1.65 -2.44 -8.90
N THR A 199 2.14 -1.21 -9.08
CA THR A 199 3.39 -0.98 -9.80
C THR A 199 4.62 -1.55 -9.08
N ALA A 200 4.54 -1.81 -7.76
CA ALA A 200 5.62 -2.44 -7.01
C ALA A 200 5.97 -3.85 -7.48
N ILE A 201 5.09 -4.52 -8.26
CA ILE A 201 5.44 -5.82 -8.89
C ILE A 201 6.59 -5.70 -9.90
N GLY A 202 6.84 -4.51 -10.46
CA GLY A 202 7.96 -4.24 -11.37
C GLY A 202 9.31 -4.09 -10.66
N LEU A 203 9.37 -4.20 -9.34
CA LEU A 203 10.61 -4.03 -8.57
C LEU A 203 11.58 -5.17 -8.85
N ARG A 204 12.86 -4.82 -9.06
CA ARG A 204 13.96 -5.80 -9.17
C ARG A 204 14.59 -6.00 -7.79
N SER A 205 14.85 -7.26 -7.44
CA SER A 205 15.55 -7.60 -6.20
C SER A 205 17.00 -7.13 -6.22
N ALA A 206 17.50 -6.74 -5.05
CA ALA A 206 18.92 -6.60 -4.79
C ALA A 206 19.59 -7.97 -4.56
N ALA A 207 20.87 -7.98 -4.24
CA ALA A 207 21.54 -9.17 -3.70
C ALA A 207 20.90 -9.57 -2.35
N PRO A 208 20.90 -10.87 -2.01
CA PRO A 208 20.37 -11.35 -0.75
C PRO A 208 21.03 -10.67 0.46
N PRO A 209 20.26 -9.99 1.35
CA PRO A 209 20.83 -9.20 2.44
C PRO A 209 21.19 -10.01 3.69
N LEU A 210 20.67 -11.23 3.82
CA LEU A 210 20.94 -12.09 4.97
C LEU A 210 21.95 -13.17 4.60
N PRO A 211 22.85 -13.57 5.53
CA PRO A 211 23.79 -14.64 5.30
C PRO A 211 23.08 -15.97 4.99
N PRO A 212 23.71 -16.90 4.28
CA PRO A 212 23.15 -18.23 4.10
C PRO A 212 22.86 -18.91 5.45
N ALA A 213 21.74 -19.63 5.52
CA ALA A 213 21.36 -20.44 6.72
C ALA A 213 21.11 -21.88 6.27
N PRO A 214 22.18 -22.67 6.03
CA PRO A 214 22.04 -24.04 5.56
C PRO A 214 21.17 -24.88 6.49
N GLY A 215 20.22 -25.62 5.90
CA GLY A 215 19.29 -26.48 6.68
C GLY A 215 18.17 -25.76 7.43
N ALA A 216 18.21 -24.42 7.50
CA ALA A 216 17.16 -23.65 8.17
C ALA A 216 16.16 -23.05 7.17
N LYS A 217 14.88 -23.09 7.53
CA LYS A 217 13.79 -22.43 6.80
C LYS A 217 13.44 -21.12 7.50
N ARG A 218 13.53 -20.00 6.80
CA ARG A 218 13.18 -18.69 7.32
C ARG A 218 11.70 -18.40 7.14
N ILE A 219 11.04 -17.95 8.18
CA ILE A 219 9.66 -17.45 8.16
C ILE A 219 9.71 -15.94 8.35
N GLY A 220 9.36 -15.19 7.30
CA GLY A 220 9.39 -13.72 7.34
C GLY A 220 8.15 -13.16 8.03
N PHE A 221 8.31 -12.16 8.89
CA PHE A 221 7.20 -11.47 9.55
C PHE A 221 7.27 -9.96 9.36
N CYS A 222 6.11 -9.35 9.08
CA CYS A 222 5.89 -7.92 9.21
C CYS A 222 4.61 -7.65 9.99
N ILE A 223 4.77 -7.16 11.21
CA ILE A 223 3.67 -6.71 12.05
C ILE A 223 3.70 -5.17 12.07
N SER A 224 2.63 -4.57 11.58
CA SER A 224 2.52 -3.11 11.53
C SER A 224 2.27 -2.53 12.93
N ALA A 225 3.01 -1.50 13.31
CA ALA A 225 2.74 -0.73 14.52
C ALA A 225 1.51 0.18 14.37
N GLN A 226 1.14 0.52 13.12
CA GLN A 226 -0.07 1.27 12.82
C GLN A 226 -1.28 0.32 12.73
N ASN A 227 -2.31 0.51 13.54
CA ASN A 227 -3.39 -0.47 13.71
C ASN A 227 -2.78 -1.87 13.94
N ALA A 228 -1.98 -1.97 15.00
CA ALA A 228 -1.28 -3.20 15.36
C ALA A 228 -2.28 -4.33 15.66
N VAL A 229 -1.79 -5.55 15.55
CA VAL A 229 -2.51 -6.72 16.07
C VAL A 229 -2.83 -6.48 17.54
N ARG A 230 -4.08 -6.69 17.95
CA ARG A 230 -4.53 -6.39 19.31
C ARG A 230 -3.79 -7.25 20.34
N ASP A 231 -3.61 -8.52 20.05
CA ASP A 231 -2.89 -9.46 20.89
C ASP A 231 -1.43 -9.60 20.42
N LEU A 232 -0.57 -8.74 20.92
CA LEU A 232 0.87 -8.78 20.65
C LEU A 232 1.58 -9.94 21.38
N GLU A 233 1.06 -10.35 22.53
CA GLU A 233 1.62 -11.53 23.24
C GLU A 233 1.32 -12.81 22.46
N GLY A 234 0.16 -12.92 21.81
CA GLY A 234 -0.13 -14.02 20.89
C GLY A 234 0.88 -14.12 19.73
N ILE A 235 1.34 -12.98 19.19
CA ILE A 235 2.44 -12.97 18.19
C ILE A 235 3.74 -13.51 18.79
N ARG A 236 4.11 -13.11 20.02
CA ARG A 236 5.30 -13.59 20.71
C ARG A 236 5.23 -15.10 20.95
N HIS A 237 4.10 -15.58 21.48
CA HIS A 237 3.88 -17.02 21.68
C HIS A 237 3.91 -17.81 20.36
N LEU A 238 3.37 -17.25 19.27
CA LEU A 238 3.49 -17.85 17.95
C LEU A 238 4.96 -18.02 17.55
N TRP A 239 5.80 -16.98 17.71
CA TRP A 239 7.23 -17.06 17.39
C TRP A 239 7.94 -18.09 18.28
N ASP A 240 7.69 -18.09 19.59
CA ASP A 240 8.26 -19.08 20.51
C ASP A 240 7.91 -20.51 20.05
N SER A 241 6.64 -20.79 19.76
CA SER A 241 6.19 -22.11 19.33
C SER A 241 6.75 -22.55 17.96
N LEU A 242 7.01 -21.62 17.04
CA LEU A 242 7.69 -21.92 15.79
C LEU A 242 9.17 -22.26 16.03
N LEU A 243 9.81 -21.56 16.97
CA LEU A 243 11.23 -21.73 17.29
C LEU A 243 11.52 -22.96 18.16
N GLU A 244 10.52 -23.68 18.67
CA GLU A 244 10.69 -25.03 19.20
C GLU A 244 11.26 -26.00 18.15
N ARG A 245 10.97 -25.77 16.88
CA ARG A 245 11.55 -26.50 15.75
C ARG A 245 12.95 -25.96 15.42
N SER A 246 13.96 -26.86 15.49
CA SER A 246 15.37 -26.50 15.24
C SER A 246 15.66 -26.03 13.80
N ASP A 247 14.83 -26.47 12.82
CA ASP A 247 14.97 -26.11 11.41
C ASP A 247 14.30 -24.78 11.02
N LEU A 248 13.60 -24.10 11.95
CA LEU A 248 12.95 -22.81 11.68
C LEU A 248 13.74 -21.64 12.26
N ARG A 249 13.71 -20.51 11.53
CA ARG A 249 14.15 -19.18 11.98
C ARG A 249 13.09 -18.15 11.68
N VAL A 250 12.95 -17.15 12.52
CA VAL A 250 12.07 -16.00 12.30
C VAL A 250 12.90 -14.86 11.70
N VAL A 251 12.37 -14.20 10.68
CA VAL A 251 12.97 -13.01 10.08
C VAL A 251 12.01 -11.84 10.17
N LEU A 252 12.38 -10.80 10.88
CA LEU A 252 11.63 -9.56 10.96
C LEU A 252 11.94 -8.69 9.74
N ILE A 253 10.89 -8.37 8.95
CA ILE A 253 11.00 -7.58 7.73
C ILE A 253 10.13 -6.32 7.89
N PRO A 254 10.62 -5.26 8.53
CA PRO A 254 9.84 -4.06 8.79
C PRO A 254 9.53 -3.32 7.48
N MET A 255 8.25 -2.96 7.29
CA MET A 255 7.81 -2.12 6.17
C MET A 255 7.69 -0.63 6.56
N ASN A 256 7.80 -0.33 7.85
CA ASN A 256 8.16 0.99 8.37
C ASN A 256 9.43 0.82 9.21
N PRO A 257 10.56 1.40 8.77
CA PRO A 257 11.87 1.18 9.38
C PRO A 257 12.01 1.75 10.80
N LYS A 258 11.07 2.60 11.22
CA LYS A 258 11.04 3.13 12.59
C LYS A 258 10.06 2.33 13.44
N THR A 259 8.79 2.52 13.21
CA THR A 259 7.74 2.04 14.11
C THR A 259 7.52 0.53 14.06
N ASP A 260 7.52 -0.09 12.86
CA ASP A 260 7.35 -1.55 12.76
C ASP A 260 8.60 -2.28 13.29
N ARG A 261 9.82 -1.73 13.02
CA ARG A 261 11.09 -2.29 13.49
C ARG A 261 11.16 -2.28 15.01
N GLU A 262 10.83 -1.14 15.63
CA GLU A 262 10.83 -0.98 17.09
C GLU A 262 9.86 -1.97 17.74
N LEU A 263 8.61 -2.02 17.26
CA LEU A 263 7.59 -2.95 17.77
C LEU A 263 8.08 -4.41 17.70
N MET A 264 8.51 -4.86 16.53
CA MET A 264 8.87 -6.25 16.31
C MET A 264 10.14 -6.64 17.08
N ARG A 265 11.14 -5.76 17.18
CA ARG A 265 12.32 -5.97 18.02
C ARG A 265 11.98 -6.07 19.51
N GLY A 266 11.07 -5.20 19.97
CA GLY A 266 10.59 -5.23 21.35
C GLY A 266 9.87 -6.54 21.70
N LEU A 267 9.16 -7.16 20.76
CA LEU A 267 8.57 -8.48 20.91
C LEU A 267 9.64 -9.59 20.88
N ALA A 268 10.54 -9.54 19.90
CA ALA A 268 11.60 -10.53 19.73
C ALA A 268 12.53 -10.65 20.94
N ALA A 269 12.84 -9.53 21.59
CA ALA A 269 13.68 -9.51 22.80
C ALA A 269 13.05 -10.24 23.99
N LYS A 270 11.74 -10.51 23.95
CA LYS A 270 10.99 -11.23 24.99
C LYS A 270 10.77 -12.71 24.65
N CYS A 271 11.19 -13.16 23.47
CA CYS A 271 11.07 -14.56 23.05
C CYS A 271 12.06 -15.47 23.78
N ALA A 272 11.75 -16.75 23.83
CA ALA A 272 12.61 -17.76 24.45
C ALA A 272 13.93 -17.99 23.68
N HIS A 273 13.91 -17.76 22.35
CA HIS A 273 15.05 -17.98 21.44
C HIS A 273 15.34 -16.76 20.58
N PRO A 274 15.70 -15.60 21.17
CA PRO A 274 15.92 -14.36 20.43
C PRO A 274 17.11 -14.45 19.46
N GLU A 275 18.10 -15.31 19.71
CA GLU A 275 19.26 -15.58 18.85
C GLU A 275 18.88 -16.23 17.50
N ARG A 276 17.67 -16.76 17.39
CA ARG A 276 17.13 -17.38 16.18
C ARG A 276 16.17 -16.44 15.43
N ILE A 277 16.07 -15.20 15.88
CA ILE A 277 15.27 -14.15 15.26
C ILE A 277 16.21 -13.14 14.59
N GLU A 278 16.19 -13.10 13.26
CA GLU A 278 16.96 -12.17 12.45
C GLU A 278 16.11 -10.91 12.16
N CYS A 279 16.71 -9.74 11.99
CA CYS A 279 16.01 -8.51 11.60
C CYS A 279 16.68 -7.87 10.39
N LEU A 280 15.90 -7.54 9.38
CA LEU A 280 16.40 -6.79 8.23
C LEU A 280 16.68 -5.34 8.63
N GLU A 281 17.90 -4.87 8.41
CA GLU A 281 18.32 -3.49 8.71
C GLU A 281 18.10 -2.52 7.54
N SER A 282 18.09 -3.02 6.31
CA SER A 282 17.95 -2.19 5.12
C SER A 282 16.52 -1.64 4.96
N ASP A 283 16.44 -0.36 4.60
CA ASP A 283 15.18 0.34 4.29
C ASP A 283 14.91 0.40 2.77
N LEU A 284 15.78 -0.21 1.96
CA LEU A 284 15.62 -0.21 0.51
C LEU A 284 14.57 -1.25 0.08
N PRO A 285 13.57 -0.87 -0.73
CA PRO A 285 12.55 -1.81 -1.21
C PRO A 285 13.13 -3.05 -1.91
N SER A 286 14.21 -2.89 -2.69
CA SER A 286 14.89 -4.00 -3.37
C SER A 286 15.54 -4.98 -2.39
N ALA A 287 16.08 -4.51 -1.27
CA ALA A 287 16.63 -5.36 -0.21
C ALA A 287 15.50 -6.07 0.57
N VAL A 288 14.37 -5.39 0.81
CA VAL A 288 13.18 -6.01 1.42
C VAL A 288 12.68 -7.16 0.55
N GLN A 289 12.55 -6.94 -0.77
CA GLN A 289 12.15 -8.00 -1.71
C GLN A 289 13.15 -9.17 -1.72
N ALA A 290 14.45 -8.87 -1.74
CA ALA A 290 15.50 -9.89 -1.71
C ALA A 290 15.47 -10.68 -0.38
N CYS A 291 15.26 -10.03 0.76
CA CYS A 291 15.08 -10.67 2.06
C CYS A 291 13.84 -11.57 2.09
N ALA A 292 12.71 -11.09 1.58
CA ALA A 292 11.50 -11.91 1.43
C ALA A 292 11.78 -13.15 0.54
N GLY A 293 12.59 -13.00 -0.51
CA GLY A 293 13.03 -14.10 -1.38
C GLY A 293 13.89 -15.17 -0.69
N GLN A 294 14.51 -14.84 0.45
CA GLN A 294 15.25 -15.79 1.30
C GLN A 294 14.35 -16.54 2.30
N CYS A 295 13.05 -16.19 2.36
CA CYS A 295 12.10 -16.83 3.25
C CYS A 295 11.38 -17.99 2.57
N ARG A 296 10.96 -18.96 3.35
CA ARG A 296 10.09 -20.05 2.92
C ARG A 296 8.65 -19.57 2.68
N LEU A 297 8.21 -18.64 3.52
CA LEU A 297 6.97 -17.88 3.42
C LEU A 297 7.09 -16.58 4.20
N VAL A 298 6.16 -15.66 3.96
CA VAL A 298 6.03 -14.44 4.78
C VAL A 298 4.64 -14.34 5.40
N VAL A 299 4.58 -13.80 6.62
CA VAL A 299 3.33 -13.43 7.33
C VAL A 299 3.32 -11.92 7.46
N SER A 300 2.27 -11.25 7.00
CA SER A 300 2.27 -9.80 7.00
C SER A 300 0.91 -9.16 7.24
N SER A 301 0.89 -8.13 8.09
CA SER A 301 -0.21 -7.18 8.20
C SER A 301 -0.01 -5.94 7.31
N ARG A 302 1.05 -5.91 6.48
CA ARG A 302 1.33 -4.89 5.46
C ARG A 302 1.24 -5.48 4.06
N LEU A 303 0.38 -4.91 3.21
CA LEU A 303 0.15 -5.40 1.85
C LEU A 303 1.44 -5.52 1.03
N HIS A 304 2.29 -4.50 1.05
CA HIS A 304 3.44 -4.47 0.14
C HIS A 304 4.49 -5.53 0.45
N LEU A 305 4.61 -6.03 1.69
CA LEU A 305 5.47 -7.20 1.92
C LEU A 305 4.92 -8.45 1.20
N LEU A 306 3.61 -8.64 1.17
CA LEU A 306 2.98 -9.75 0.43
C LEU A 306 3.21 -9.62 -1.08
N ILE A 307 3.16 -8.39 -1.62
CA ILE A 307 3.45 -8.10 -3.03
C ILE A 307 4.91 -8.41 -3.36
N LEU A 308 5.85 -7.90 -2.57
CA LEU A 308 7.29 -8.10 -2.78
C LEU A 308 7.70 -9.56 -2.61
N ALA A 309 7.08 -10.28 -1.68
CA ALA A 309 7.30 -11.73 -1.51
C ALA A 309 6.79 -12.51 -2.71
N ALA A 310 5.58 -12.23 -3.19
CA ALA A 310 5.03 -12.89 -4.37
C ALA A 310 5.88 -12.61 -5.63
N ASN A 311 6.39 -11.39 -5.76
CA ASN A 311 7.31 -11.01 -6.86
C ASN A 311 8.64 -11.78 -6.77
N ALA A 312 9.06 -12.20 -5.57
CA ALA A 312 10.20 -13.09 -5.35
C ALA A 312 9.84 -14.59 -5.40
N GLY A 313 8.61 -14.96 -5.76
CA GLY A 313 8.13 -16.33 -5.82
C GLY A 313 7.87 -16.98 -4.46
N VAL A 314 7.65 -16.18 -3.41
CA VAL A 314 7.45 -16.64 -2.03
C VAL A 314 5.99 -16.49 -1.61
N PRO A 315 5.36 -17.55 -1.04
CA PRO A 315 3.99 -17.49 -0.57
C PRO A 315 3.82 -16.54 0.62
N GLY A 316 2.65 -15.87 0.69
CA GLY A 316 2.31 -14.96 1.77
C GLY A 316 1.04 -15.36 2.50
N LEU A 317 1.06 -15.23 3.83
CA LEU A 317 -0.11 -15.25 4.71
C LEU A 317 -0.39 -13.83 5.19
N GLY A 318 -1.63 -13.40 5.08
CA GLY A 318 -2.04 -12.02 5.38
C GLY A 318 -2.84 -11.93 6.67
N ILE A 319 -2.48 -11.02 7.56
CA ILE A 319 -3.31 -10.59 8.70
C ILE A 319 -4.03 -9.30 8.27
N GLU A 320 -5.36 -9.34 8.17
CA GLU A 320 -6.16 -8.27 7.59
C GLU A 320 -6.24 -7.05 8.51
N ARG A 321 -5.91 -5.86 7.95
CA ARG A 321 -6.09 -4.53 8.55
C ARG A 321 -7.10 -3.66 7.79
N GLY A 322 -7.78 -4.24 6.84
CA GLY A 322 -8.66 -3.59 5.88
C GLY A 322 -8.64 -4.37 4.57
N SER A 323 -9.60 -4.15 3.69
CA SER A 323 -9.89 -5.02 2.53
C SER A 323 -8.74 -5.23 1.53
N LYS A 324 -7.69 -4.42 1.55
CA LYS A 324 -6.58 -4.49 0.58
C LYS A 324 -5.79 -5.80 0.63
N ILE A 325 -5.60 -6.40 1.83
CA ILE A 325 -4.92 -7.70 1.96
C ILE A 325 -5.83 -8.82 1.43
N ALA A 326 -7.10 -8.81 1.83
CA ALA A 326 -8.07 -9.77 1.31
C ALA A 326 -8.18 -9.69 -0.22
N ASN A 327 -8.23 -8.47 -0.79
CA ASN A 327 -8.29 -8.26 -2.24
C ASN A 327 -7.04 -8.80 -2.96
N TRP A 328 -5.85 -8.61 -2.40
CA TRP A 328 -4.62 -9.18 -2.93
C TRP A 328 -4.63 -10.71 -2.91
N LEU A 329 -5.00 -11.30 -1.77
CA LEU A 329 -5.00 -12.75 -1.58
C LEU A 329 -6.03 -13.48 -2.47
N LYS A 330 -7.14 -12.83 -2.85
CA LYS A 330 -8.13 -13.38 -3.79
C LYS A 330 -7.51 -13.79 -5.12
N ALA A 331 -6.50 -13.07 -5.62
CA ALA A 331 -5.80 -13.44 -6.85
C ALA A 331 -5.10 -14.80 -6.74
N PHE A 332 -4.70 -15.20 -5.55
CA PHE A 332 -4.10 -16.49 -5.22
C PHE A 332 -5.14 -17.50 -4.71
N ARG A 333 -6.45 -17.20 -4.81
CA ARG A 333 -7.55 -18.03 -4.27
C ARG A 333 -7.41 -18.31 -2.77
N ARG A 334 -6.83 -17.34 -2.04
CA ARG A 334 -6.58 -17.41 -0.59
C ARG A 334 -7.38 -16.33 0.15
N THR A 335 -7.61 -16.58 1.44
CA THR A 335 -8.21 -15.63 2.38
C THR A 335 -7.17 -15.17 3.40
N PRO A 336 -7.37 -14.03 4.07
CA PRO A 336 -6.56 -13.67 5.23
C PRO A 336 -6.60 -14.75 6.32
N SER A 337 -5.46 -14.94 7.00
CA SER A 337 -5.33 -15.91 8.10
C SER A 337 -5.91 -15.40 9.42
N GLY A 338 -6.37 -14.17 9.48
CA GLY A 338 -6.98 -13.51 10.63
C GLY A 338 -7.09 -12.01 10.40
N LYS A 339 -7.66 -11.32 11.38
CA LYS A 339 -7.75 -9.85 11.43
C LYS A 339 -6.89 -9.33 12.58
N VAL A 340 -6.45 -8.07 12.48
CA VAL A 340 -5.66 -7.45 13.57
C VAL A 340 -6.43 -7.33 14.88
N GLU A 341 -7.76 -7.28 14.83
CA GLU A 341 -8.65 -7.24 16.00
C GLU A 341 -8.85 -8.63 16.63
N ASP A 342 -8.78 -9.68 15.80
CA ASP A 342 -9.09 -11.06 16.20
C ASP A 342 -8.32 -12.03 15.27
N CYS A 343 -7.21 -12.56 15.77
CA CYS A 343 -6.33 -13.48 15.05
C CYS A 343 -6.22 -14.80 15.80
N ASP A 344 -6.66 -15.90 15.18
CA ASP A 344 -6.42 -17.25 15.68
C ASP A 344 -4.97 -17.65 15.38
N PHE A 345 -4.09 -17.47 16.38
CA PHE A 345 -2.67 -17.79 16.25
C PHE A 345 -2.38 -19.28 16.11
N GLU A 346 -3.21 -20.16 16.64
CA GLU A 346 -3.06 -21.60 16.46
C GLU A 346 -3.41 -22.01 15.02
N ALA A 347 -4.47 -21.45 14.44
CA ALA A 347 -4.78 -21.64 13.02
C ALA A 347 -3.68 -21.07 12.13
N LEU A 348 -3.15 -19.88 12.46
CA LEU A 348 -2.04 -19.27 11.73
C LEU A 348 -0.76 -20.12 11.83
N ARG A 349 -0.44 -20.65 13.01
CA ARG A 349 0.68 -21.58 13.23
C ARG A 349 0.56 -22.81 12.34
N ARG A 350 -0.61 -23.45 12.32
CA ARG A 350 -0.86 -24.62 11.46
C ARG A 350 -0.62 -24.31 9.99
N GLN A 351 -1.14 -23.18 9.48
CA GLN A 351 -0.92 -22.74 8.09
C GLN A 351 0.56 -22.50 7.79
N ILE A 352 1.30 -21.88 8.72
CA ILE A 352 2.75 -21.65 8.58
C ILE A 352 3.48 -22.98 8.45
N LEU A 353 3.22 -23.94 9.34
CA LEU A 353 3.89 -25.24 9.35
C LEU A 353 3.54 -26.06 8.10
N GLU A 354 2.28 -26.06 7.68
CA GLU A 354 1.84 -26.70 6.43
C GLU A 354 2.62 -26.18 5.22
N ILE A 355 2.75 -24.87 5.06
CA ILE A 355 3.51 -24.26 3.95
C ILE A 355 5.02 -24.51 4.13
N ALA A 356 5.54 -24.46 5.35
CA ALA A 356 6.96 -24.71 5.61
C ALA A 356 7.38 -26.13 5.25
N ASP A 357 6.49 -27.10 5.40
CA ASP A 357 6.78 -28.53 5.16
C ASP A 357 6.34 -29.00 3.75
N ALA A 358 5.48 -28.24 3.06
CA ALA A 358 5.07 -28.55 1.69
C ALA A 358 6.24 -28.47 0.69
N PRO A 359 6.21 -29.13 -0.45
CA PRO A 359 7.17 -28.93 -1.53
C PRO A 359 7.14 -27.48 -2.04
N SER A 360 8.31 -26.89 -2.34
CA SER A 360 8.40 -25.47 -2.77
C SER A 360 7.91 -25.26 -4.19
N GLU A 361 8.16 -26.21 -5.08
CA GLU A 361 7.97 -26.04 -6.51
C GLU A 361 6.50 -25.82 -6.93
N PRO A 362 5.52 -26.58 -6.40
CA PRO A 362 4.12 -26.34 -6.71
C PRO A 362 3.64 -24.94 -6.30
N LEU A 363 4.07 -24.47 -5.11
CA LEU A 363 3.73 -23.15 -4.60
C LEU A 363 4.32 -22.03 -5.47
N ARG A 364 5.59 -22.16 -5.87
CA ARG A 364 6.26 -21.21 -6.77
C ARG A 364 5.60 -21.17 -8.14
N THR A 365 5.22 -22.32 -8.67
CA THR A 365 4.52 -22.41 -9.94
C THR A 365 3.16 -21.70 -9.91
N GLU A 366 2.38 -21.89 -8.83
CA GLU A 366 1.11 -21.20 -8.63
C GLU A 366 1.30 -19.69 -8.57
N ILE A 367 2.23 -19.22 -7.72
CA ILE A 367 2.56 -17.79 -7.59
C ILE A 367 3.01 -17.23 -8.94
N GLY A 368 3.90 -17.92 -9.64
CA GLY A 368 4.41 -17.50 -10.94
C GLY A 368 3.31 -17.31 -11.99
N LYS A 369 2.29 -18.17 -12.01
CA LYS A 369 1.12 -18.01 -12.91
C LYS A 369 0.35 -16.72 -12.61
N VAL A 370 0.06 -16.44 -11.33
CA VAL A 370 -0.66 -15.22 -10.92
C VAL A 370 0.17 -13.99 -11.21
N MET A 371 1.46 -14.00 -10.86
CA MET A 371 2.35 -12.87 -11.11
C MET A 371 2.51 -12.57 -12.60
N LYS A 372 2.59 -13.60 -13.45
CA LYS A 372 2.61 -13.42 -14.91
C LYS A 372 1.36 -12.69 -15.42
N GLN A 373 0.18 -13.01 -14.89
CA GLN A 373 -1.06 -12.30 -15.25
C GLN A 373 -1.01 -10.83 -14.78
N MET A 374 -0.50 -10.55 -13.57
CA MET A 374 -0.38 -9.20 -13.05
C MET A 374 0.63 -8.37 -13.86
N HIS A 375 1.77 -8.95 -14.23
CA HIS A 375 2.73 -8.30 -15.12
C HIS A 375 2.12 -8.00 -16.50
N GLY A 376 1.38 -8.93 -17.09
CA GLY A 376 0.67 -8.68 -18.35
C GLY A 376 -0.35 -7.54 -18.26
N ARG A 377 -1.05 -7.38 -17.11
CA ARG A 377 -1.93 -6.22 -16.86
C ARG A 377 -1.13 -4.92 -16.72
N LEU A 378 0.00 -4.96 -16.02
CA LEU A 378 0.88 -3.79 -15.89
C LEU A 378 1.40 -3.34 -17.26
N ASP A 379 1.86 -4.28 -18.09
CA ASP A 379 2.37 -4.00 -19.43
C ASP A 379 1.27 -3.41 -20.33
N ALA A 380 0.07 -4.02 -20.34
CA ALA A 380 -1.06 -3.54 -21.13
C ALA A 380 -1.47 -2.11 -20.72
N THR A 381 -1.52 -1.82 -19.42
CA THR A 381 -1.86 -0.48 -18.93
C THR A 381 -0.71 0.51 -19.12
N SER A 382 0.54 0.07 -19.06
CA SER A 382 1.70 0.91 -19.39
C SER A 382 1.65 1.42 -20.84
N GLU A 383 1.16 0.60 -21.77
CA GLU A 383 0.94 1.05 -23.15
C GLU A 383 -0.16 2.11 -23.24
N LEU A 384 -1.24 2.01 -22.44
CA LEU A 384 -2.25 3.08 -22.35
C LEU A 384 -1.66 4.37 -21.78
N LEU A 385 -0.80 4.27 -20.77
CA LEU A 385 -0.09 5.41 -20.21
C LEU A 385 0.83 6.06 -21.26
N ARG A 386 1.58 5.25 -22.00
CA ARG A 386 2.48 5.72 -23.07
C ARG A 386 1.69 6.51 -24.12
N ARG A 387 0.58 5.99 -24.61
CA ARG A 387 -0.29 6.68 -25.58
C ARG A 387 -0.85 7.98 -25.00
N CYS A 388 -1.38 7.93 -23.78
CA CYS A 388 -1.94 9.11 -23.12
C CYS A 388 -0.91 10.24 -22.93
N LEU A 389 0.36 9.90 -22.69
CA LEU A 389 1.44 10.87 -22.50
C LEU A 389 2.04 11.35 -23.83
N ALA A 390 2.10 10.51 -24.87
CA ALA A 390 2.58 10.92 -26.19
C ALA A 390 1.75 12.06 -26.80
N ASP A 391 0.45 12.12 -26.47
CA ASP A 391 -0.41 13.24 -26.89
C ASP A 391 -0.10 14.56 -26.13
N ALA A 392 0.87 14.56 -25.21
CA ALA A 392 1.30 15.73 -24.45
C ALA A 392 2.70 16.24 -24.86
N GLU A 393 3.38 15.57 -25.78
CA GLU A 393 4.59 16.02 -26.45
C GLU A 393 4.26 16.88 -27.68
#